data_d93d9ddd3c34b0c6f87b6f513c35b580
#
_entry.id   d93d9ddd3c34b0c6f87b6f513c35b580
#
_cell.length_a   1.000
_cell.length_b   1.000
_cell.length_c   1.000
_cell.angle_alpha   90.00
_cell.angle_beta   90.00
_cell.angle_gamma   90.00
#
_symmetry.space_group_name_H-M   'P 1'
#
loop_
_entity.id
_entity.type
_entity.pdbx_description
1 polymer ?
#
loop_
_entity_poly.entity_id
_entity_poly.type
_entity_poly.pdbx_seq_one_letter_code
_entity_poly.pdbx_strand_id
1 'polypeptide(L)'
;MTDAPPLVPASTVVLGRDGEDGVEVLMLRRNSKLAFGGMWVFPGGRVDEPDRRSGDREVEWARTAAVREAAEETGLVVEPSSMVAFSHWIPPEIAPRRFSTWFFLAPAPLGEVVVDMGEIHEHMWARPVDALGRRDAGEIELVPPTWVTLHWLSGFTTVDQAQRSVVEPEVYATRVGRLDETPVVMWGRDSAYESGRLRAGGPRHRLVMGDVWRYERSD
;
A
#
# COMPACT_ATOMS: atom_id res chain seq x y z
N MET A 1 25.72 14.23 -10.67
CA MET A 1 24.48 13.43 -10.49
C MET A 1 24.58 12.87 -9.08
N THR A 2 23.75 13.31 -8.16
CA THR A 2 23.67 12.71 -6.83
C THR A 2 22.98 11.36 -7.01
N ASP A 3 23.65 10.28 -6.58
CA ASP A 3 23.06 8.95 -6.58
C ASP A 3 21.73 8.94 -5.82
N ALA A 4 20.73 8.23 -6.36
CA ALA A 4 19.45 8.08 -5.68
C ALA A 4 19.65 7.44 -4.29
N PRO A 5 18.89 7.85 -3.26
CA PRO A 5 18.98 7.22 -1.94
C PRO A 5 18.77 5.72 -2.02
N PRO A 6 19.44 4.91 -1.17
CA PRO A 6 19.29 3.47 -1.20
C PRO A 6 17.85 3.05 -0.90
N LEU A 7 17.43 1.93 -1.50
CA LEU A 7 16.17 1.28 -1.18
C LEU A 7 16.28 0.59 0.18
N VAL A 8 15.33 0.88 1.06
CA VAL A 8 15.20 0.23 2.36
C VAL A 8 14.06 -0.78 2.27
N PRO A 9 14.29 -2.07 2.50
CA PRO A 9 13.24 -3.07 2.51
C PRO A 9 12.19 -2.76 3.58
N ALA A 10 10.94 -2.90 3.22
CA ALA A 10 9.79 -2.63 4.07
C ALA A 10 8.63 -3.57 3.76
N SER A 11 7.64 -3.60 4.62
CA SER A 11 6.46 -4.43 4.50
C SER A 11 5.20 -3.69 4.93
N THR A 12 4.09 -4.12 4.39
CA THR A 12 2.74 -3.68 4.76
C THR A 12 1.81 -4.88 4.71
N VAL A 13 0.97 -5.05 5.71
CA VAL A 13 -0.11 -6.03 5.70
C VAL A 13 -1.47 -5.36 5.72
N VAL A 14 -2.29 -5.70 4.75
CA VAL A 14 -3.71 -5.32 4.69
C VAL A 14 -4.49 -6.39 5.42
N LEU A 15 -4.97 -6.08 6.61
CA LEU A 15 -5.84 -6.96 7.39
C LEU A 15 -7.27 -6.72 6.93
N GLY A 16 -7.85 -7.73 6.29
CA GLY A 16 -9.21 -7.68 5.78
C GLY A 16 -10.16 -8.59 6.54
N ARG A 17 -11.40 -8.19 6.66
CA ARG A 17 -12.49 -9.02 7.15
C ARG A 17 -13.71 -8.90 6.25
N ASP A 18 -14.54 -9.93 6.23
CA ASP A 18 -15.78 -9.92 5.47
C ASP A 18 -16.87 -9.25 6.32
N GLY A 19 -17.35 -8.10 5.85
CA GLY A 19 -18.48 -7.36 6.43
C GLY A 19 -19.79 -7.65 5.69
N GLU A 20 -20.91 -7.09 6.17
CA GLU A 20 -22.23 -7.25 5.55
C GLU A 20 -22.25 -6.73 4.10
N ASP A 21 -21.57 -5.63 3.83
CA ASP A 21 -21.55 -4.95 2.54
C ASP A 21 -20.23 -5.13 1.76
N GLY A 22 -19.48 -6.19 2.04
CA GLY A 22 -18.22 -6.52 1.39
C GLY A 22 -17.00 -6.46 2.30
N VAL A 23 -15.82 -6.42 1.69
CA VAL A 23 -14.56 -6.40 2.43
C VAL A 23 -14.43 -5.10 3.24
N GLU A 24 -14.05 -5.23 4.50
CA GLU A 24 -13.55 -4.14 5.33
C GLU A 24 -12.06 -4.35 5.62
N VAL A 25 -11.30 -3.26 5.67
CA VAL A 25 -9.86 -3.28 5.95
C VAL A 25 -9.52 -2.44 7.16
N LEU A 26 -8.55 -2.91 7.95
CA LEU A 26 -8.00 -2.13 9.06
C LEU A 26 -7.07 -1.05 8.52
N MET A 27 -7.38 0.18 8.87
CA MET A 27 -6.56 1.35 8.57
C MET A 27 -6.11 2.03 9.85
N LEU A 28 -4.88 2.52 9.84
CA LEU A 28 -4.22 3.18 10.97
C LEU A 28 -3.87 4.63 10.60
N ARG A 29 -4.08 5.55 11.52
CA ARG A 29 -3.65 6.94 11.36
C ARG A 29 -2.32 7.17 12.05
N ARG A 30 -1.29 7.49 11.27
CA ARG A 30 0.05 7.75 11.82
C ARG A 30 0.14 9.07 12.55
N ASN A 31 0.97 9.08 13.60
CA ASN A 31 1.30 10.30 14.33
C ASN A 31 1.90 11.35 13.37
N SER A 32 1.44 12.61 13.45
CA SER A 32 1.83 13.70 12.56
C SER A 32 3.33 14.04 12.58
N LYS A 33 4.06 13.59 13.60
CA LYS A 33 5.51 13.80 13.73
C LYS A 33 6.37 12.78 12.98
N LEU A 34 5.76 11.72 12.45
CA LEU A 34 6.44 10.63 11.75
C LEU A 34 6.37 10.81 10.21
N ALA A 35 7.11 9.96 9.49
CA ALA A 35 6.95 9.84 8.04
C ALA A 35 5.50 9.48 7.70
N PHE A 36 4.88 10.17 6.73
CA PHE A 36 3.47 10.07 6.39
C PHE A 36 2.52 10.45 7.54
N GLY A 37 2.95 11.37 8.42
CA GLY A 37 2.18 11.80 9.58
C GLY A 37 0.81 12.37 9.22
N GLY A 38 -0.23 11.93 9.94
CA GLY A 38 -1.61 12.30 9.69
C GLY A 38 -2.32 11.50 8.61
N MET A 39 -1.57 10.77 7.76
CA MET A 39 -2.14 9.93 6.70
C MET A 39 -2.68 8.61 7.25
N TRP A 40 -3.69 8.08 6.58
CA TRP A 40 -4.22 6.76 6.84
C TRP A 40 -3.48 5.73 5.99
N VAL A 41 -2.96 4.70 6.66
CA VAL A 41 -2.13 3.65 6.08
C VAL A 41 -2.60 2.28 6.59
N PHE A 42 -2.05 1.21 6.04
CA PHE A 42 -2.16 -0.14 6.60
C PHE A 42 -1.02 -0.40 7.59
N PRO A 43 -1.15 -1.36 8.52
CA PRO A 43 -0.05 -1.78 9.39
C PRO A 43 1.21 -2.13 8.61
N GLY A 44 2.37 -1.68 9.09
CA GLY A 44 3.63 -1.99 8.43
C GLY A 44 4.78 -1.05 8.74
N GLY A 45 5.99 -1.53 8.44
CA GLY A 45 7.21 -0.83 8.71
C GLY A 45 8.41 -1.40 7.97
N ARG A 46 9.61 -1.12 8.47
CA ARG A 46 10.85 -1.58 7.84
C ARG A 46 11.12 -3.05 8.16
N VAL A 47 11.85 -3.68 7.24
CA VAL A 47 12.48 -4.98 7.52
C VAL A 47 13.72 -4.73 8.36
N ASP A 48 13.70 -5.13 9.61
CA ASP A 48 14.82 -5.03 10.54
C ASP A 48 15.73 -6.27 10.44
N GLU A 49 16.91 -6.19 11.05
CA GLU A 49 17.90 -7.28 10.99
C GLU A 49 17.35 -8.62 11.54
N PRO A 50 16.56 -8.64 12.65
CA PRO A 50 15.98 -9.90 13.14
C PRO A 50 14.97 -10.54 12.20
N ASP A 51 14.37 -9.78 11.29
CA ASP A 51 13.41 -10.29 10.30
C ASP A 51 14.09 -11.07 9.17
N ARG A 52 15.42 -10.89 9.01
CA ARG A 52 16.20 -11.46 7.92
C ARG A 52 16.79 -12.80 8.32
N ARG A 53 16.32 -13.86 7.68
CA ARG A 53 16.93 -15.18 7.85
C ARG A 53 17.84 -15.49 6.67
N SER A 54 18.99 -16.08 6.95
CA SER A 54 19.93 -16.48 5.90
C SER A 54 19.30 -17.50 4.96
N GLY A 55 19.40 -17.23 3.65
CA GLY A 55 18.83 -18.08 2.61
C GLY A 55 17.42 -17.72 2.17
N ASP A 56 16.69 -16.86 2.91
CA ASP A 56 15.37 -16.40 2.52
C ASP A 56 15.46 -15.28 1.45
N ARG A 57 14.40 -15.17 0.64
CA ARG A 57 14.21 -14.07 -0.30
C ARG A 57 13.68 -12.83 0.44
N GLU A 58 13.83 -11.64 -0.16
CA GLU A 58 13.35 -10.37 0.39
C GLU A 58 11.86 -10.42 0.78
N VAL A 59 11.02 -11.08 -0.02
CA VAL A 59 9.58 -11.21 0.27
C VAL A 59 9.31 -11.98 1.56
N GLU A 60 10.16 -12.94 1.93
CA GLU A 60 10.01 -13.69 3.18
C GLU A 60 10.46 -12.86 4.39
N TRP A 61 11.52 -12.07 4.25
CA TRP A 61 11.90 -11.06 5.27
C TRP A 61 10.77 -10.05 5.49
N ALA A 62 10.20 -9.54 4.38
CA ALA A 62 9.08 -8.62 4.43
C ALA A 62 7.84 -9.26 5.08
N ARG A 63 7.57 -10.56 4.86
CA ARG A 63 6.49 -11.30 5.53
C ARG A 63 6.71 -11.35 7.04
N THR A 64 7.93 -11.66 7.49
CA THR A 64 8.29 -11.69 8.91
C THR A 64 8.11 -10.30 9.54
N ALA A 65 8.62 -9.26 8.88
CA ALA A 65 8.43 -7.88 9.32
C ALA A 65 6.95 -7.48 9.41
N ALA A 66 6.13 -7.87 8.41
CA ALA A 66 4.69 -7.56 8.40
C ALA A 66 3.95 -8.17 9.60
N VAL A 67 4.29 -9.40 9.99
CA VAL A 67 3.72 -10.05 11.19
C VAL A 67 4.12 -9.31 12.46
N ARG A 68 5.39 -8.95 12.60
CA ARG A 68 5.91 -8.19 13.75
C ARG A 68 5.25 -6.83 13.86
N GLU A 69 5.26 -6.04 12.78
CA GLU A 69 4.68 -4.69 12.74
C GLU A 69 3.17 -4.70 13.02
N ALA A 70 2.42 -5.67 12.47
CA ALA A 70 1.01 -5.82 12.77
C ALA A 70 0.77 -6.04 14.26
N ALA A 71 1.57 -6.92 14.90
CA ALA A 71 1.46 -7.18 16.34
C ALA A 71 1.84 -5.94 17.18
N GLU A 72 2.90 -5.21 16.81
CA GLU A 72 3.38 -4.01 17.49
C GLU A 72 2.39 -2.85 17.37
N GLU A 73 1.85 -2.59 16.16
CA GLU A 73 0.98 -1.44 15.90
C GLU A 73 -0.49 -1.68 16.28
N THR A 74 -0.95 -2.95 16.32
CA THR A 74 -2.39 -3.27 16.46
C THR A 74 -2.72 -4.30 17.53
N GLY A 75 -1.72 -4.96 18.11
CA GLY A 75 -1.93 -6.11 19.02
C GLY A 75 -2.41 -7.39 18.32
N LEU A 76 -2.64 -7.38 17.01
CA LEU A 76 -3.14 -8.52 16.25
C LEU A 76 -1.99 -9.39 15.74
N VAL A 77 -2.02 -10.69 16.07
CA VAL A 77 -1.02 -11.66 15.62
C VAL A 77 -1.52 -12.36 14.35
N VAL A 78 -0.88 -12.06 13.22
CA VAL A 78 -1.23 -12.59 11.90
C VAL A 78 -0.50 -13.90 11.66
N GLU A 79 -1.23 -14.91 11.16
CA GLU A 79 -0.64 -16.18 10.75
C GLU A 79 0.11 -16.00 9.42
N PRO A 80 1.45 -16.21 9.35
CA PRO A 80 2.23 -15.97 8.14
C PRO A 80 1.75 -16.75 6.91
N SER A 81 1.24 -17.97 7.12
CA SER A 81 0.72 -18.84 6.06
C SER A 81 -0.58 -18.34 5.42
N SER A 82 -1.33 -17.46 6.13
CA SER A 82 -2.56 -16.84 5.61
C SER A 82 -2.30 -15.61 4.74
N MET A 83 -1.06 -15.13 4.67
CA MET A 83 -0.68 -13.91 3.98
C MET A 83 -0.37 -14.17 2.51
N VAL A 84 -1.06 -13.50 1.60
CA VAL A 84 -0.78 -13.52 0.16
C VAL A 84 -0.06 -12.23 -0.22
N ALA A 85 1.18 -12.34 -0.75
CA ALA A 85 1.88 -11.20 -1.33
C ALA A 85 1.19 -10.83 -2.66
N PHE A 86 0.67 -9.60 -2.77
CA PHE A 86 -0.09 -9.17 -3.96
C PHE A 86 0.54 -8.00 -4.70
N SER A 87 1.41 -7.22 -4.06
CA SER A 87 2.12 -6.15 -4.75
C SER A 87 3.46 -5.80 -4.11
N HIS A 88 4.35 -5.22 -4.93
CA HIS A 88 5.66 -4.73 -4.53
C HIS A 88 5.85 -3.30 -5.02
N TRP A 89 6.01 -2.35 -4.09
CA TRP A 89 6.09 -0.92 -4.36
C TRP A 89 7.51 -0.40 -4.26
N ILE A 90 7.98 0.20 -5.34
CA ILE A 90 9.31 0.81 -5.44
C ILE A 90 9.12 2.31 -5.70
N PRO A 91 9.49 3.20 -4.75
CA PRO A 91 9.29 4.63 -4.89
C PRO A 91 10.22 5.24 -5.94
N PRO A 92 9.88 6.42 -6.48
CA PRO A 92 10.69 7.09 -7.49
C PRO A 92 12.07 7.47 -6.92
N GLU A 93 13.07 7.60 -7.81
CA GLU A 93 14.45 7.93 -7.45
C GLU A 93 14.60 9.28 -6.76
N ILE A 94 13.68 10.21 -7.05
CA ILE A 94 13.67 11.56 -6.46
C ILE A 94 13.13 11.58 -5.01
N ALA A 95 12.57 10.48 -4.51
CA ALA A 95 12.06 10.43 -3.15
C ALA A 95 13.21 10.52 -2.13
N PRO A 96 13.09 11.37 -1.09
CA PRO A 96 14.16 11.58 -0.10
C PRO A 96 14.42 10.35 0.78
N ARG A 97 13.44 9.49 0.91
CA ARG A 97 13.51 8.17 1.56
C ARG A 97 12.79 7.17 0.67
N ARG A 98 13.43 6.04 0.42
CA ARG A 98 12.93 5.04 -0.52
C ARG A 98 12.73 3.71 0.18
N PHE A 99 11.46 3.35 0.41
CA PHE A 99 11.08 2.05 0.97
C PHE A 99 10.62 1.11 -0.14
N SER A 100 11.36 0.02 -0.35
CA SER A 100 10.96 -1.10 -1.21
C SER A 100 9.96 -1.93 -0.43
N THR A 101 8.65 -1.73 -0.66
CA THR A 101 7.61 -2.23 0.24
C THR A 101 6.80 -3.36 -0.38
N TRP A 102 6.86 -4.54 0.22
CA TRP A 102 5.99 -5.66 -0.10
C TRP A 102 4.65 -5.49 0.61
N PHE A 103 3.58 -5.69 -0.12
CA PHE A 103 2.21 -5.65 0.39
C PHE A 103 1.62 -7.05 0.43
N PHE A 104 1.07 -7.40 1.60
CA PHE A 104 0.40 -8.67 1.85
C PHE A 104 -1.07 -8.42 2.17
N LEU A 105 -1.95 -9.31 1.72
CA LEU A 105 -3.35 -9.38 2.14
C LEU A 105 -3.52 -10.60 3.04
N ALA A 106 -4.11 -10.40 4.21
CA ALA A 106 -4.41 -11.46 5.16
C ALA A 106 -5.82 -11.30 5.75
N PRO A 107 -6.52 -12.40 6.06
CA PRO A 107 -7.70 -12.35 6.90
C PRO A 107 -7.32 -11.76 8.26
N ALA A 108 -8.13 -10.85 8.76
CA ALA A 108 -7.91 -10.28 10.09
C ALA A 108 -8.05 -11.35 11.18
N PRO A 109 -7.07 -11.46 12.09
CA PRO A 109 -7.23 -12.33 13.25
C PRO A 109 -8.40 -11.89 14.11
N LEU A 110 -8.99 -12.84 14.85
CA LEU A 110 -9.96 -12.51 15.89
C LEU A 110 -9.24 -11.78 17.03
N GLY A 111 -9.83 -10.69 17.50
CA GLY A 111 -9.27 -9.90 18.60
C GLY A 111 -9.70 -8.44 18.53
N GLU A 112 -9.43 -7.73 19.61
CA GLU A 112 -9.60 -6.29 19.68
C GLU A 112 -8.33 -5.59 19.18
N VAL A 113 -8.50 -4.52 18.40
CA VAL A 113 -7.37 -3.71 17.94
C VAL A 113 -6.91 -2.81 19.10
N VAL A 114 -5.67 -3.01 19.52
CA VAL A 114 -5.02 -2.19 20.55
C VAL A 114 -3.85 -1.46 19.89
N VAL A 115 -4.04 -0.18 19.59
CA VAL A 115 -3.01 0.61 18.91
C VAL A 115 -1.89 1.04 19.85
N ASP A 116 -0.66 1.02 19.32
CA ASP A 116 0.48 1.67 20.00
C ASP A 116 0.35 3.19 19.87
N MET A 117 -0.03 3.84 20.97
CA MET A 117 -0.23 5.28 21.05
C MET A 117 1.05 6.11 20.78
N GLY A 118 2.20 5.50 20.63
CA GLY A 118 3.47 6.14 20.26
C GLY A 118 3.53 6.51 18.78
N GLU A 119 3.16 5.57 17.91
CA GLU A 119 3.22 5.72 16.45
C GLU A 119 1.86 5.89 15.81
N ILE A 120 0.83 5.23 16.35
CA ILE A 120 -0.54 5.21 15.82
C ILE A 120 -1.46 5.96 16.77
N HIS A 121 -2.23 6.91 16.25
CA HIS A 121 -3.18 7.68 17.04
C HIS A 121 -4.59 7.13 17.02
N GLU A 122 -4.97 6.50 15.92
CA GLU A 122 -6.34 6.14 15.63
C GLU A 122 -6.38 4.95 14.68
N HIS A 123 -7.39 4.13 14.77
CA HIS A 123 -7.66 3.08 13.82
C HIS A 123 -9.12 3.10 13.38
N MET A 124 -9.40 2.53 12.22
CA MET A 124 -10.76 2.27 11.74
C MET A 124 -10.81 1.01 10.89
N TRP A 125 -11.94 0.33 10.95
CA TRP A 125 -12.35 -0.61 9.92
C TRP A 125 -13.16 0.14 8.88
N ALA A 126 -12.78 0.06 7.61
CA ALA A 126 -13.44 0.77 6.55
C ALA A 126 -13.62 -0.10 5.32
N ARG A 127 -14.76 0.00 4.68
CA ARG A 127 -14.90 -0.53 3.31
C ARG A 127 -14.00 0.29 2.39
N PRO A 128 -13.32 -0.35 1.42
CA PRO A 128 -12.47 0.36 0.46
C PRO A 128 -13.15 1.56 -0.21
N VAL A 129 -14.39 1.38 -0.65
CA VAL A 129 -15.18 2.45 -1.32
C VAL A 129 -15.43 3.65 -0.40
N ASP A 130 -15.68 3.41 0.89
CA ASP A 130 -15.94 4.48 1.87
C ASP A 130 -14.66 5.27 2.17
N ALA A 131 -13.52 4.57 2.33
CA ALA A 131 -12.24 5.22 2.54
C ALA A 131 -11.84 6.09 1.34
N LEU A 132 -12.06 5.61 0.11
CA LEU A 132 -11.83 6.38 -1.11
C LEU A 132 -12.75 7.62 -1.17
N GLY A 133 -14.04 7.46 -0.86
CA GLY A 133 -15.00 8.56 -0.81
C GLY A 133 -14.63 9.62 0.24
N ARG A 134 -14.21 9.20 1.43
CA ARG A 134 -13.73 10.11 2.49
C ARG A 134 -12.47 10.88 2.06
N ARG A 135 -11.57 10.23 1.32
CA ARG A 135 -10.42 10.91 0.76
C ARG A 135 -10.84 11.96 -0.26
N ASP A 136 -11.78 11.66 -1.15
CA ASP A 136 -12.26 12.60 -2.17
C ASP A 136 -13.06 13.77 -1.55
N ALA A 137 -13.70 13.53 -0.42
CA ALA A 137 -14.32 14.58 0.41
C ALA A 137 -13.30 15.42 1.22
N GLY A 138 -12.02 15.08 1.20
CA GLY A 138 -10.97 15.77 1.95
C GLY A 138 -10.97 15.47 3.47
N GLU A 139 -11.69 14.43 3.91
CA GLU A 139 -11.77 14.04 5.31
C GLU A 139 -10.53 13.27 5.78
N ILE A 140 -9.90 12.52 4.87
CA ILE A 140 -8.69 11.74 5.13
C ILE A 140 -7.66 11.93 4.02
N GLU A 141 -6.40 11.74 4.35
CA GLU A 141 -5.29 11.73 3.39
C GLU A 141 -4.76 10.32 3.18
N LEU A 142 -4.48 9.97 1.93
CA LEU A 142 -3.94 8.68 1.50
C LEU A 142 -2.68 8.88 0.66
N VAL A 143 -1.78 7.90 0.68
CA VAL A 143 -0.68 7.80 -0.28
C VAL A 143 -1.07 6.91 -1.47
N PRO A 144 -0.42 7.06 -2.65
CA PRO A 144 -0.76 6.29 -3.84
C PRO A 144 -0.82 4.77 -3.63
N PRO A 145 0.11 4.10 -2.92
CA PRO A 145 0.01 2.66 -2.66
C PRO A 145 -1.27 2.28 -1.90
N THR A 146 -1.63 3.03 -0.87
CA THR A 146 -2.85 2.79 -0.08
C THR A 146 -4.09 2.99 -0.93
N TRP A 147 -4.14 4.09 -1.72
CA TRP A 147 -5.27 4.40 -2.58
C TRP A 147 -5.49 3.32 -3.65
N VAL A 148 -4.43 2.91 -4.37
CA VAL A 148 -4.53 1.87 -5.41
C VAL A 148 -4.92 0.52 -4.82
N THR A 149 -4.42 0.18 -3.63
CA THR A 149 -4.82 -1.04 -2.92
C THR A 149 -6.31 -1.01 -2.56
N LEU A 150 -6.82 0.10 -2.02
CA LEU A 150 -8.24 0.26 -1.74
C LEU A 150 -9.08 0.18 -3.02
N HIS A 151 -8.63 0.82 -4.10
CA HIS A 151 -9.30 0.75 -5.39
C HIS A 151 -9.38 -0.70 -5.92
N TRP A 152 -8.27 -1.45 -5.83
CA TRP A 152 -8.27 -2.87 -6.21
C TRP A 152 -9.24 -3.69 -5.34
N LEU A 153 -9.19 -3.52 -4.01
CA LEU A 153 -10.04 -4.25 -3.06
C LEU A 153 -11.53 -3.92 -3.20
N SER A 154 -11.88 -2.74 -3.70
CA SER A 154 -13.28 -2.36 -3.94
C SER A 154 -14.00 -3.24 -4.98
N GLY A 155 -13.25 -4.03 -5.76
CA GLY A 155 -13.80 -5.00 -6.71
C GLY A 155 -14.17 -6.35 -6.11
N PHE A 156 -13.99 -6.58 -4.80
CA PHE A 156 -14.21 -7.87 -4.17
C PHE A 156 -15.22 -7.78 -3.02
N THR A 157 -15.97 -8.86 -2.83
CA THR A 157 -16.93 -8.98 -1.73
C THR A 157 -16.36 -9.72 -0.52
N THR A 158 -15.32 -10.55 -0.72
CA THR A 158 -14.64 -11.29 0.36
C THR A 158 -13.11 -11.21 0.24
N VAL A 159 -12.43 -11.35 1.37
CA VAL A 159 -10.96 -11.40 1.44
C VAL A 159 -10.43 -12.59 0.64
N ASP A 160 -11.08 -13.75 0.73
CA ASP A 160 -10.70 -14.96 0.02
C ASP A 160 -10.78 -14.78 -1.52
N GLN A 161 -11.82 -14.10 -2.03
CA GLN A 161 -11.89 -13.76 -3.46
C GLN A 161 -10.72 -12.88 -3.90
N ALA A 162 -10.38 -11.86 -3.11
CA ALA A 162 -9.26 -10.98 -3.41
C ALA A 162 -7.94 -11.76 -3.40
N GLN A 163 -7.70 -12.62 -2.40
CA GLN A 163 -6.49 -13.45 -2.34
C GLN A 163 -6.38 -14.40 -3.52
N ARG A 164 -7.47 -15.07 -3.91
CA ARG A 164 -7.48 -15.99 -5.08
C ARG A 164 -7.32 -15.30 -6.42
N SER A 165 -7.60 -14.01 -6.51
CA SER A 165 -7.38 -13.24 -7.74
C SER A 165 -5.91 -12.97 -8.03
N VAL A 166 -5.04 -13.12 -7.03
CA VAL A 166 -3.60 -12.87 -7.15
C VAL A 166 -2.91 -14.06 -7.81
N VAL A 167 -2.45 -13.90 -9.04
CA VAL A 167 -1.64 -14.89 -9.75
C VAL A 167 -0.16 -14.71 -9.39
N GLU A 168 0.29 -13.46 -9.43
CA GLU A 168 1.64 -13.03 -9.03
C GLU A 168 1.57 -11.60 -8.46
N PRO A 169 2.52 -11.21 -7.59
CA PRO A 169 2.55 -9.85 -7.08
C PRO A 169 2.82 -8.83 -8.20
N GLU A 170 1.95 -7.81 -8.30
CA GLU A 170 2.14 -6.70 -9.23
C GLU A 170 3.29 -5.80 -8.77
N VAL A 171 4.21 -5.44 -9.68
CA VAL A 171 5.34 -4.56 -9.36
C VAL A 171 5.02 -3.12 -9.77
N TYR A 172 5.01 -2.24 -8.79
CA TYR A 172 4.78 -0.80 -8.93
C TYR A 172 6.10 -0.02 -8.80
N ALA A 173 7.01 -0.17 -9.77
CA ALA A 173 8.20 0.69 -9.87
C ALA A 173 7.75 2.08 -10.33
N THR A 174 7.75 3.05 -9.41
CA THR A 174 7.06 4.33 -9.61
C THR A 174 7.92 5.33 -10.34
N ARG A 175 7.38 5.92 -11.40
CA ARG A 175 7.85 7.18 -11.99
C ARG A 175 6.83 8.28 -11.79
N VAL A 176 7.31 9.52 -11.72
CA VAL A 176 6.47 10.69 -11.49
C VAL A 176 6.48 11.60 -12.70
N GLY A 177 5.38 12.31 -12.88
CA GLY A 177 5.22 13.29 -13.93
C GLY A 177 4.11 14.29 -13.60
N ARG A 178 3.78 15.17 -14.54
CA ARG A 178 2.67 16.14 -14.39
C ARG A 178 1.91 16.24 -15.69
N LEU A 179 0.59 16.24 -15.61
CA LEU A 179 -0.31 16.67 -16.68
C LEU A 179 -0.79 18.07 -16.33
N ASP A 180 -0.24 19.08 -17.00
CA ASP A 180 -0.34 20.47 -16.60
C ASP A 180 0.11 20.63 -15.12
N GLU A 181 -0.75 21.10 -14.23
CA GLU A 181 -0.44 21.22 -12.81
C GLU A 181 -0.76 19.97 -11.99
N THR A 182 -1.41 18.96 -12.60
CA THR A 182 -1.85 17.75 -11.89
C THR A 182 -0.72 16.74 -11.79
N PRO A 183 -0.32 16.32 -10.58
CA PRO A 183 0.67 15.26 -10.42
C PRO A 183 0.16 13.93 -10.96
N VAL A 184 1.08 13.15 -11.52
CA VAL A 184 0.81 11.79 -12.02
C VAL A 184 1.91 10.87 -11.54
N VAL A 185 1.52 9.72 -11.01
CA VAL A 185 2.42 8.59 -10.82
C VAL A 185 2.09 7.50 -11.83
N MET A 186 3.12 6.87 -12.38
CA MET A 186 2.96 5.85 -13.42
C MET A 186 3.88 4.66 -13.17
N TRP A 187 3.47 3.52 -13.72
CA TRP A 187 4.18 2.26 -13.54
C TRP A 187 4.41 1.57 -14.87
N GLY A 188 5.12 0.45 -14.85
CA GLY A 188 5.37 -0.37 -16.03
C GLY A 188 4.09 -0.66 -16.81
N ARG A 189 4.20 -0.85 -18.13
CA ARG A 189 3.11 -0.93 -19.11
C ARG A 189 2.44 0.40 -19.47
N ASP A 190 2.69 1.50 -18.75
CA ASP A 190 2.25 2.81 -19.20
C ASP A 190 3.11 3.29 -20.39
N SER A 191 2.48 3.75 -21.46
CA SER A 191 3.19 4.20 -22.67
C SER A 191 4.13 5.39 -22.44
N ALA A 192 3.91 6.15 -21.36
CA ALA A 192 4.77 7.25 -20.96
C ALA A 192 5.89 6.84 -19.99
N TYR A 193 5.89 5.60 -19.50
CA TYR A 193 6.80 5.17 -18.43
C TYR A 193 8.27 5.40 -18.76
N GLU A 194 8.71 5.06 -19.97
CA GLU A 194 10.08 5.29 -20.40
C GLU A 194 10.29 6.67 -21.03
N SER A 195 9.29 7.17 -21.74
CA SER A 195 9.42 8.40 -22.54
C SER A 195 9.12 9.69 -21.78
N GLY A 196 8.40 9.63 -20.66
CA GLY A 196 7.86 10.79 -19.95
C GLY A 196 6.74 11.52 -20.68
N ARG A 197 6.34 11.05 -21.88
CA ARG A 197 5.33 11.72 -22.73
C ARG A 197 3.91 11.36 -22.29
N LEU A 198 3.44 11.93 -21.19
CA LEU A 198 2.15 11.62 -20.58
C LEU A 198 0.93 11.79 -21.49
N ARG A 199 1.01 12.68 -22.52
CA ARG A 199 -0.06 12.92 -23.51
C ARG A 199 -0.01 11.98 -24.73
N ALA A 200 1.02 11.14 -24.86
CA ALA A 200 1.11 10.18 -25.95
C ALA A 200 -0.04 9.16 -25.86
N GLY A 201 -0.52 8.67 -26.99
CA GLY A 201 -1.45 7.55 -27.07
C GLY A 201 -0.81 6.24 -26.59
N GLY A 202 -1.64 5.22 -26.37
CA GLY A 202 -1.21 3.88 -25.99
C GLY A 202 -1.68 3.45 -24.59
N PRO A 203 -1.21 2.29 -24.10
CA PRO A 203 -1.60 1.73 -22.80
C PRO A 203 -1.41 2.70 -21.64
N ARG A 204 -2.25 2.54 -20.63
CA ARG A 204 -2.22 3.33 -19.39
C ARG A 204 -2.02 2.43 -18.19
N HIS A 205 -1.15 2.88 -17.30
CA HIS A 205 -0.99 2.31 -15.97
C HIS A 205 -0.48 3.42 -15.04
N ARG A 206 -1.40 4.29 -14.62
CA ARG A 206 -1.08 5.50 -13.88
C ARG A 206 -2.19 5.92 -12.92
N LEU A 207 -1.82 6.73 -11.95
CA LEU A 207 -2.74 7.45 -11.07
C LEU A 207 -2.60 8.95 -11.33
N VAL A 208 -3.68 9.59 -11.75
CA VAL A 208 -3.78 11.05 -11.92
C VAL A 208 -4.33 11.63 -10.64
N MET A 209 -3.53 12.45 -9.95
CA MET A 209 -3.80 12.92 -8.60
C MET A 209 -4.35 14.37 -8.58
N GLY A 210 -5.53 14.57 -9.19
CA GLY A 210 -6.31 15.80 -9.08
C GLY A 210 -7.09 15.86 -7.76
N ASP A 211 -8.13 16.72 -7.71
CA ASP A 211 -9.03 16.80 -6.56
C ASP A 211 -9.67 15.43 -6.28
N VAL A 212 -10.16 14.76 -7.30
CA VAL A 212 -10.53 13.35 -7.30
C VAL A 212 -9.44 12.57 -8.03
N TRP A 213 -8.90 11.55 -7.36
CA TRP A 213 -7.87 10.72 -7.96
C TRP A 213 -8.48 9.72 -8.94
N ARG A 214 -7.79 9.52 -10.07
CA ARG A 214 -8.26 8.61 -11.12
C ARG A 214 -7.16 7.62 -11.52
N TYR A 215 -7.45 6.33 -11.32
CA TYR A 215 -6.61 5.25 -11.77
C TYR A 215 -6.95 4.91 -13.23
N GLU A 216 -5.98 5.02 -14.10
CA GLU A 216 -6.10 4.66 -15.51
C GLU A 216 -5.29 3.39 -15.76
N ARG A 217 -5.98 2.31 -16.10
CA ARG A 217 -5.36 1.04 -16.49
C ARG A 217 -6.03 0.52 -17.75
N SER A 218 -5.24 0.32 -18.80
CA SER A 218 -5.67 -0.30 -20.06
C SER A 218 -4.49 -1.06 -20.66
N ASP A 219 -4.78 -2.10 -21.39
CA ASP A 219 -3.81 -2.89 -22.16
C ASP A 219 -3.45 -2.22 -23.49
#